data_7f764a902b0ab3235a15e542410c5d29
#
_entry.id   7f764a902b0ab3235a15e542410c5d29
#
_cell.length_a   1.000
_cell.length_b   1.000
_cell.length_c   1.000
_cell.angle_alpha   90.00
_cell.angle_beta   90.00
_cell.angle_gamma   90.00
#
_symmetry.space_group_name_H-M   'P 1'
#
loop_
_entity.id
_entity.type
_entity.pdbx_description
1 polymer ?
#
loop_
_entity_poly.entity_id
_entity_poly.type
_entity_poly.pdbx_seq_one_letter_code
_entity_poly.pdbx_strand_id
1 'polypeptide(L)'
;MRQAQGVKDRMCRELGAPVDIHGHRLWCFPDPDVLTRMNSFKGLFGRKVEYLNGLGHAAVLGELDTETLRALPREEALERLKRIKGIGEFGSQLVRPRALSAVDELPTAEPRLLEAMRMAYSLTHEPDVSDLHRVAEGWRPYRMWVAVSLRRTLAGGAGMTHSRAAG
;
A
#
# COMPACT_ATOMS: atom_id res chain seq x y z
N MET A 1 -6.76 -7.97 6.32
CA MET A 1 -5.66 -8.19 5.37
C MET A 1 -5.72 -9.54 4.65
N ARG A 2 -5.94 -10.67 5.30
CA ARG A 2 -5.98 -12.01 4.65
C ARG A 2 -6.98 -12.12 3.49
N GLN A 3 -8.17 -11.54 3.63
CA GLN A 3 -9.20 -11.60 2.58
C GLN A 3 -8.78 -10.84 1.31
N ALA A 4 -8.22 -9.64 1.43
CA ALA A 4 -7.76 -8.86 0.26
C ALA A 4 -6.62 -9.57 -0.48
N GLN A 5 -5.68 -10.18 0.26
CA GLN A 5 -4.60 -10.97 -0.35
C GLN A 5 -5.16 -12.17 -1.12
N GLY A 6 -6.10 -12.93 -0.53
CA GLY A 6 -6.72 -14.07 -1.20
C GLY A 6 -7.49 -13.69 -2.47
N VAL A 7 -8.15 -12.53 -2.50
CA VAL A 7 -8.80 -12.01 -3.71
C VAL A 7 -7.76 -11.64 -4.76
N LYS A 8 -6.70 -10.94 -4.38
CA LYS A 8 -5.60 -10.58 -5.29
C LYS A 8 -4.96 -11.82 -5.91
N ASP A 9 -4.60 -12.81 -5.09
CA ASP A 9 -3.96 -14.05 -5.55
C ASP A 9 -4.85 -14.80 -6.54
N ARG A 10 -6.17 -14.81 -6.30
CA ARG A 10 -7.15 -15.38 -7.23
C ARG A 10 -7.22 -14.60 -8.53
N MET A 11 -7.26 -13.27 -8.47
CA MET A 11 -7.26 -12.42 -9.67
C MET A 11 -6.03 -12.66 -10.54
N CYS A 12 -4.85 -12.75 -9.92
CA CYS A 12 -3.63 -13.07 -10.65
C CYS A 12 -3.74 -14.42 -11.38
N ARG A 13 -4.27 -15.47 -10.73
CA ARG A 13 -4.37 -16.81 -11.30
C ARG A 13 -5.45 -16.94 -12.36
N GLU A 14 -6.58 -16.26 -12.20
CA GLU A 14 -7.75 -16.42 -13.10
C GLU A 14 -7.72 -15.43 -14.28
N LEU A 15 -7.14 -14.27 -14.10
CA LEU A 15 -7.17 -13.16 -15.07
C LEU A 15 -5.80 -12.68 -15.52
N GLY A 16 -4.74 -13.02 -14.80
CA GLY A 16 -3.38 -12.57 -15.09
C GLY A 16 -2.63 -13.56 -15.98
N ALA A 17 -1.53 -13.11 -16.58
CA ALA A 17 -0.65 -13.94 -17.38
C ALA A 17 0.34 -14.71 -16.50
N PRO A 18 0.68 -15.97 -16.85
CA PRO A 18 1.74 -16.70 -16.18
C PRO A 18 3.12 -16.16 -16.59
N VAL A 19 4.06 -16.19 -15.67
CA VAL A 19 5.47 -15.88 -15.90
C VAL A 19 6.33 -16.91 -15.19
N ASP A 20 7.33 -17.44 -15.88
CA ASP A 20 8.25 -18.41 -15.30
C ASP A 20 9.57 -17.69 -14.91
N ILE A 21 9.90 -17.71 -13.61
CA ILE A 21 11.10 -17.11 -13.07
C ILE A 21 11.89 -18.18 -12.32
N HIS A 22 13.08 -18.50 -12.79
CA HIS A 22 13.96 -19.53 -12.21
C HIS A 22 13.25 -20.88 -11.97
N GLY A 23 12.42 -21.31 -12.92
CA GLY A 23 11.67 -22.57 -12.82
C GLY A 23 10.42 -22.51 -11.93
N HIS A 24 10.08 -21.36 -11.38
CA HIS A 24 8.86 -21.16 -10.61
C HIS A 24 7.82 -20.42 -11.46
N ARG A 25 6.64 -21.04 -11.63
CA ARG A 25 5.51 -20.39 -12.29
C ARG A 25 4.83 -19.46 -11.34
N LEU A 26 4.85 -18.16 -11.67
CA LEU A 26 4.16 -17.07 -10.99
C LEU A 26 3.05 -16.52 -11.88
N TRP A 27 2.16 -15.71 -11.31
CA TRP A 27 1.05 -15.10 -12.01
C TRP A 27 1.09 -13.59 -11.82
N CYS A 28 1.12 -12.86 -12.92
CA CYS A 28 1.05 -11.41 -12.91
C CYS A 28 -0.34 -10.93 -12.47
N PHE A 29 -0.42 -9.69 -12.01
CA PHE A 29 -1.71 -9.03 -11.85
C PHE A 29 -2.34 -8.83 -13.24
N PRO A 30 -3.69 -8.85 -13.38
CA PRO A 30 -4.34 -8.68 -14.67
C PRO A 30 -3.91 -7.40 -15.39
N ASP A 31 -3.77 -7.49 -16.71
CA ASP A 31 -3.48 -6.34 -17.55
C ASP A 31 -4.58 -5.28 -17.47
N PRO A 32 -4.27 -3.99 -17.68
CA PRO A 32 -5.24 -2.90 -17.61
C PRO A 32 -6.49 -3.14 -18.47
N ASP A 33 -6.31 -3.64 -19.69
CA ASP A 33 -7.44 -3.97 -20.60
C ASP A 33 -8.39 -5.03 -20.04
N VAL A 34 -7.88 -6.00 -19.30
CA VAL A 34 -8.69 -7.01 -18.62
C VAL A 34 -9.50 -6.36 -17.50
N LEU A 35 -8.89 -5.45 -16.74
CA LEU A 35 -9.57 -4.73 -15.67
C LEU A 35 -10.71 -3.85 -16.21
N THR A 36 -10.53 -3.17 -17.34
CA THR A 36 -11.56 -2.29 -17.92
C THR A 36 -12.85 -3.04 -18.30
N ARG A 37 -12.74 -4.33 -18.60
CA ARG A 37 -13.87 -5.17 -19.06
C ARG A 37 -14.48 -6.03 -17.95
N MET A 38 -13.93 -5.97 -16.74
CA MET A 38 -14.39 -6.80 -15.63
C MET A 38 -15.74 -6.31 -15.08
N ASN A 39 -16.77 -7.15 -15.13
CA ASN A 39 -18.11 -6.81 -14.62
C ASN A 39 -18.35 -7.32 -13.20
N SER A 40 -17.68 -8.40 -12.82
CA SER A 40 -17.77 -8.98 -11.47
C SER A 40 -16.53 -9.81 -11.18
N PHE A 41 -16.23 -10.03 -9.90
CA PHE A 41 -15.20 -10.97 -9.49
C PHE A 41 -15.49 -11.50 -8.09
N LYS A 42 -15.31 -12.81 -7.89
CA LYS A 42 -15.60 -13.47 -6.61
C LYS A 42 -14.74 -12.92 -5.47
N GLY A 43 -15.40 -12.32 -4.48
CA GLY A 43 -14.74 -11.70 -3.32
C GLY A 43 -14.56 -10.18 -3.44
N LEU A 44 -14.97 -9.58 -4.57
CA LEU A 44 -15.14 -8.13 -4.70
C LEU A 44 -16.61 -7.78 -4.52
N PHE A 45 -16.88 -6.84 -3.62
CA PHE A 45 -18.24 -6.40 -3.28
C PHE A 45 -18.36 -4.88 -3.39
N GLY A 46 -19.57 -4.41 -3.62
CA GLY A 46 -19.89 -2.99 -3.75
C GLY A 46 -19.14 -2.36 -4.93
N ARG A 47 -18.58 -1.18 -4.70
CA ARG A 47 -17.92 -0.37 -5.74
C ARG A 47 -16.51 -0.82 -6.14
N LYS A 48 -16.00 -1.95 -5.59
CA LYS A 48 -14.61 -2.37 -5.82
C LYS A 48 -14.33 -2.76 -7.27
N VAL A 49 -15.29 -3.35 -7.96
CA VAL A 49 -15.17 -3.64 -9.39
C VAL A 49 -15.09 -2.35 -10.18
N GLU A 50 -15.97 -1.39 -9.90
CA GLU A 50 -15.95 -0.07 -10.52
C GLU A 50 -14.61 0.65 -10.33
N TYR A 51 -14.02 0.56 -9.12
CA TYR A 51 -12.71 1.14 -8.84
C TYR A 51 -11.58 0.46 -9.63
N LEU A 52 -11.64 -0.85 -9.79
CA LEU A 52 -10.65 -1.57 -10.60
C LEU A 52 -10.82 -1.27 -12.12
N ASN A 53 -12.06 -1.12 -12.60
CA ASN A 53 -12.28 -0.65 -13.98
C ASN A 53 -11.69 0.75 -14.18
N GLY A 54 -11.97 1.69 -13.26
CA GLY A 54 -11.40 3.03 -13.30
C GLY A 54 -9.88 3.04 -13.31
N LEU A 55 -9.27 2.17 -12.49
CA LEU A 55 -7.82 1.99 -12.46
C LEU A 55 -7.29 1.44 -13.80
N GLY A 56 -7.98 0.47 -14.39
CA GLY A 56 -7.66 -0.07 -15.71
C GLY A 56 -7.71 1.01 -16.79
N HIS A 57 -8.77 1.82 -16.82
CA HIS A 57 -8.89 2.94 -17.76
C HIS A 57 -7.78 3.98 -17.56
N ALA A 58 -7.49 4.38 -16.33
CA ALA A 58 -6.41 5.31 -16.04
C ALA A 58 -5.04 4.79 -16.52
N ALA A 59 -4.79 3.48 -16.36
CA ALA A 59 -3.56 2.85 -16.84
C ALA A 59 -3.49 2.83 -18.38
N VAL A 60 -4.58 2.46 -19.08
CA VAL A 60 -4.65 2.48 -20.54
C VAL A 60 -4.43 3.89 -21.10
N LEU A 61 -4.93 4.92 -20.43
CA LEU A 61 -4.75 6.33 -20.81
C LEU A 61 -3.37 6.88 -20.44
N GLY A 62 -2.49 6.10 -19.83
CA GLY A 62 -1.15 6.54 -19.40
C GLY A 62 -1.14 7.44 -18.16
N GLU A 63 -2.26 7.58 -17.45
CA GLU A 63 -2.34 8.40 -16.23
C GLU A 63 -1.52 7.81 -15.07
N LEU A 64 -1.23 6.51 -15.14
CA LEU A 64 -0.41 5.76 -14.18
C LEU A 64 1.02 5.52 -14.68
N ASP A 65 1.44 6.22 -15.71
CA ASP A 65 2.82 6.11 -16.19
C ASP A 65 3.83 6.46 -15.10
N THR A 66 4.70 5.51 -14.81
CA THR A 66 5.60 5.56 -13.66
C THR A 66 6.63 6.68 -13.80
N GLU A 67 7.16 6.89 -15.00
CA GLU A 67 8.20 7.91 -15.23
C GLU A 67 7.58 9.31 -15.14
N THR A 68 6.39 9.48 -15.72
CA THR A 68 5.63 10.73 -15.62
C THR A 68 5.33 11.08 -14.17
N LEU A 69 4.75 10.13 -13.41
CA LEU A 69 4.41 10.36 -12.01
C LEU A 69 5.64 10.61 -11.12
N ARG A 70 6.77 9.96 -11.42
CA ARG A 70 8.03 10.14 -10.70
C ARG A 70 8.64 11.52 -10.93
N ALA A 71 8.50 12.06 -12.15
CA ALA A 71 9.01 13.37 -12.52
C ALA A 71 8.21 14.55 -11.91
N LEU A 72 6.96 14.31 -11.48
CA LEU A 72 6.12 15.34 -10.87
C LEU A 72 6.57 15.71 -9.46
N PRO A 73 6.38 16.96 -9.04
CA PRO A 73 6.44 17.35 -7.64
C PRO A 73 5.49 16.47 -6.80
N ARG A 74 5.84 16.27 -5.52
CA ARG A 74 5.10 15.37 -4.61
C ARG A 74 3.60 15.67 -4.60
N GLU A 75 3.24 16.91 -4.36
CA GLU A 75 1.86 17.35 -4.23
C GLU A 75 1.07 17.11 -5.51
N GLU A 76 1.65 17.42 -6.66
CA GLU A 76 1.02 17.23 -7.97
C GLU A 76 0.81 15.74 -8.28
N ALA A 77 1.79 14.89 -7.99
CA ALA A 77 1.65 13.44 -8.14
C ALA A 77 0.54 12.86 -7.24
N LEU A 78 0.44 13.33 -5.98
CA LEU A 78 -0.63 12.92 -5.07
C LEU A 78 -2.01 13.36 -5.57
N GLU A 79 -2.15 14.61 -6.03
CA GLU A 79 -3.41 15.12 -6.60
C GLU A 79 -3.81 14.34 -7.86
N ARG A 80 -2.86 14.03 -8.73
CA ARG A 80 -3.12 13.22 -9.92
C ARG A 80 -3.61 11.82 -9.55
N LEU A 81 -2.98 11.16 -8.60
CA LEU A 81 -3.42 9.85 -8.12
C LEU A 81 -4.81 9.90 -7.47
N LYS A 82 -5.13 10.94 -6.71
CA LYS A 82 -6.45 11.12 -6.06
C LYS A 82 -7.60 11.34 -7.04
N ARG A 83 -7.34 11.79 -8.27
CA ARG A 83 -8.38 11.86 -9.32
C ARG A 83 -8.89 10.50 -9.74
N ILE A 84 -8.09 9.45 -9.55
CA ILE A 84 -8.48 8.08 -9.87
C ILE A 84 -9.48 7.59 -8.81
N LYS A 85 -10.68 7.27 -9.25
CA LYS A 85 -11.77 6.83 -8.37
C LYS A 85 -11.37 5.60 -7.54
N GLY A 86 -11.48 5.71 -6.22
CA GLY A 86 -11.05 4.66 -5.28
C GLY A 86 -9.67 4.86 -4.69
N ILE A 87 -8.89 5.85 -5.17
CA ILE A 87 -7.63 6.27 -4.54
C ILE A 87 -7.89 7.54 -3.74
N GLY A 88 -7.90 7.41 -2.43
CA GLY A 88 -8.01 8.55 -1.50
C GLY A 88 -6.64 9.01 -1.01
N GLU A 89 -6.63 9.91 -0.02
CA GLU A 89 -5.42 10.47 0.58
C GLU A 89 -4.44 9.39 1.03
N PHE A 90 -4.91 8.42 1.81
CA PHE A 90 -4.08 7.31 2.26
C PHE A 90 -3.52 6.47 1.10
N GLY A 91 -4.35 6.16 0.10
CA GLY A 91 -3.93 5.36 -1.06
C GLY A 91 -2.85 6.07 -1.88
N SER A 92 -3.02 7.35 -2.16
CA SER A 92 -2.06 8.14 -2.92
C SER A 92 -0.70 8.23 -2.23
N GLN A 93 -0.68 8.44 -0.91
CA GLN A 93 0.53 8.47 -0.09
C GLN A 93 1.25 7.10 -0.03
N LEU A 94 0.55 5.98 -0.24
CA LEU A 94 1.18 4.66 -0.30
C LEU A 94 1.74 4.31 -1.68
N VAL A 95 1.11 4.77 -2.75
CA VAL A 95 1.54 4.46 -4.14
C VAL A 95 2.91 5.06 -4.39
N ARG A 96 3.13 6.31 -4.04
CA ARG A 96 4.34 7.05 -4.35
C ARG A 96 5.62 6.39 -3.83
N PRO A 97 5.77 6.06 -2.55
CA PRO A 97 6.99 5.41 -2.05
C PRO A 97 7.13 3.95 -2.50
N ARG A 98 6.04 3.26 -2.81
CA ARG A 98 6.07 1.84 -3.20
C ARG A 98 6.27 1.62 -4.69
N ALA A 99 5.66 2.45 -5.53
CA ALA A 99 5.69 2.30 -6.98
C ALA A 99 6.61 3.32 -7.67
N LEU A 100 6.85 4.48 -7.05
CA LEU A 100 7.64 5.57 -7.62
C LEU A 100 9.01 5.75 -6.94
N SER A 101 9.40 4.81 -6.09
CA SER A 101 10.70 4.81 -5.38
C SER A 101 10.95 5.99 -4.44
N ALA A 102 9.90 6.66 -3.98
CA ALA A 102 10.01 7.76 -3.01
C ALA A 102 10.10 7.22 -1.56
N VAL A 103 11.12 6.41 -1.29
CA VAL A 103 11.23 5.59 -0.06
C VAL A 103 11.36 6.40 1.23
N ASP A 104 11.79 7.66 1.12
CA ASP A 104 11.91 8.58 2.27
C ASP A 104 10.66 9.45 2.50
N GLU A 105 9.53 9.12 1.91
CA GLU A 105 8.27 9.79 2.20
C GLU A 105 7.58 9.19 3.44
N LEU A 106 6.99 10.07 4.26
CA LEU A 106 6.27 9.68 5.46
C LEU A 106 4.76 9.61 5.17
N PRO A 107 4.11 8.44 5.37
CA PRO A 107 2.66 8.28 5.12
C PRO A 107 1.85 8.80 6.32
N THR A 108 1.69 10.11 6.44
CA THR A 108 1.00 10.77 7.55
C THR A 108 -0.50 10.44 7.63
N ALA A 109 -1.11 10.04 6.53
CA ALA A 109 -2.51 9.61 6.48
C ALA A 109 -2.74 8.13 6.86
N GLU A 110 -1.72 7.40 7.33
CA GLU A 110 -1.87 6.02 7.82
C GLU A 110 -2.40 6.02 9.26
N PRO A 111 -3.68 5.65 9.51
CA PRO A 111 -4.32 5.80 10.82
C PRO A 111 -3.64 5.00 11.94
N ARG A 112 -2.99 3.88 11.60
CA ARG A 112 -2.36 3.00 12.58
C ARG A 112 -0.89 3.30 12.82
N LEU A 113 -0.31 4.27 12.13
CA LEU A 113 1.11 4.56 12.27
C LEU A 113 1.40 5.23 13.61
N LEU A 114 0.54 6.14 14.05
CA LEU A 114 0.67 6.79 15.36
C LEU A 114 0.56 5.77 16.50
N GLU A 115 -0.41 4.87 16.44
CA GLU A 115 -0.55 3.78 17.42
C GLU A 115 0.70 2.87 17.44
N ALA A 116 1.20 2.49 16.26
CA ALA A 116 2.40 1.66 16.14
C ALA A 116 3.63 2.36 16.73
N MET A 117 3.77 3.66 16.45
CA MET A 117 4.85 4.48 17.03
C MET A 117 4.73 4.57 18.54
N ARG A 118 3.55 4.84 19.09
CA ARG A 118 3.30 4.89 20.53
C ARG A 118 3.78 3.62 21.23
N MET A 119 3.41 2.45 20.65
CA MET A 119 3.83 1.16 21.23
C MET A 119 5.33 0.91 21.10
N ALA A 120 5.91 1.15 19.93
CA ALA A 120 7.31 0.84 19.66
C ALA A 120 8.28 1.73 20.45
N TYR A 121 7.90 2.99 20.69
CA TYR A 121 8.71 3.98 21.43
C TYR A 121 8.26 4.16 22.89
N SER A 122 7.28 3.36 23.36
CA SER A 122 6.74 3.40 24.72
C SER A 122 6.31 4.82 25.14
N LEU A 123 5.66 5.55 24.23
CA LEU A 123 5.22 6.92 24.51
C LEU A 123 4.09 6.90 25.55
N THR A 124 4.20 7.79 26.54
CA THR A 124 3.24 7.90 27.63
C THR A 124 2.02 8.75 27.30
N HIS A 125 2.08 9.50 26.19
CA HIS A 125 0.98 10.33 25.68
C HIS A 125 0.48 9.77 24.34
N GLU A 126 -0.70 10.21 23.93
CA GLU A 126 -1.24 9.93 22.59
C GLU A 126 -0.46 10.79 21.57
N PRO A 127 0.29 10.18 20.63
CA PRO A 127 1.10 10.93 19.69
C PRO A 127 0.25 11.55 18.59
N ASP A 128 0.68 12.69 18.12
CA ASP A 128 0.13 13.38 16.96
C ASP A 128 1.05 13.32 15.72
N VAL A 129 0.64 13.99 14.64
CA VAL A 129 1.42 14.05 13.39
C VAL A 129 2.76 14.79 13.59
N SER A 130 2.82 15.76 14.51
CA SER A 130 4.06 16.48 14.83
C SER A 130 5.08 15.56 15.53
N ASP A 131 4.61 14.74 16.47
CA ASP A 131 5.43 13.70 17.10
C ASP A 131 5.96 12.71 16.08
N LEU A 132 5.08 12.31 15.13
CA LEU A 132 5.47 11.40 14.05
C LEU A 132 6.58 12.01 13.19
N HIS A 133 6.47 13.26 12.80
CA HIS A 133 7.52 13.96 12.04
C HIS A 133 8.84 13.99 12.80
N ARG A 134 8.80 14.36 14.08
CA ARG A 134 9.97 14.45 14.95
C ARG A 134 10.69 13.11 15.09
N VAL A 135 9.96 12.04 15.35
CA VAL A 135 10.53 10.69 15.49
C VAL A 135 11.04 10.16 14.14
N ALA A 136 10.30 10.43 13.07
CA ALA A 136 10.64 9.96 11.73
C ALA A 136 11.86 10.62 11.10
N GLU A 137 12.38 11.71 11.65
CA GLU A 137 13.68 12.25 11.21
C GLU A 137 14.81 11.24 11.42
N GLY A 138 14.77 10.46 12.50
CA GLY A 138 15.71 9.36 12.74
C GLY A 138 15.55 8.15 11.82
N TRP A 139 14.51 8.11 11.00
CA TRP A 139 14.27 7.02 10.06
C TRP A 139 14.83 7.29 8.65
N ARG A 140 15.34 8.50 8.39
CA ARG A 140 15.92 8.85 7.08
C ARG A 140 17.08 7.93 6.71
N PRO A 141 17.23 7.57 5.45
CA PRO A 141 16.39 7.93 4.27
C PRO A 141 15.28 6.90 3.97
N TYR A 142 14.82 6.13 4.95
CA TYR A 142 13.90 4.99 4.77
C TYR A 142 12.58 5.14 5.51
N ARG A 143 12.08 6.36 5.69
CA ARG A 143 10.91 6.67 6.52
C ARG A 143 9.69 5.80 6.19
N MET A 144 9.42 5.55 4.90
CA MET A 144 8.33 4.68 4.46
C MET A 144 8.53 3.22 4.90
N TRP A 145 9.74 2.69 4.78
CA TRP A 145 10.01 1.31 5.16
C TRP A 145 9.90 1.08 6.66
N VAL A 146 10.36 2.05 7.45
CA VAL A 146 10.20 2.01 8.91
C VAL A 146 8.72 2.08 9.28
N ALA A 147 7.95 3.01 8.68
CA ALA A 147 6.51 3.14 8.89
C ALA A 147 5.75 1.83 8.56
N VAL A 148 6.06 1.19 7.44
CA VAL A 148 5.48 -0.11 7.07
C VAL A 148 5.85 -1.20 8.07
N SER A 149 7.10 -1.25 8.52
CA SER A 149 7.58 -2.23 9.48
C SER A 149 6.90 -2.07 10.83
N LEU A 150 6.84 -0.85 11.36
CA LEU A 150 6.12 -0.53 12.60
C LEU A 150 4.64 -0.96 12.53
N ARG A 151 3.96 -0.64 11.43
CA ARG A 151 2.57 -1.05 11.25
C ARG A 151 2.38 -2.58 11.23
N ARG A 152 3.37 -3.32 10.75
CA ARG A 152 3.33 -4.79 10.74
C ARG A 152 3.45 -5.39 12.15
N THR A 153 4.16 -4.74 13.07
CA THR A 153 4.25 -5.21 14.45
C THR A 153 2.90 -5.19 15.15
N LEU A 154 2.05 -4.18 14.91
CA LEU A 154 0.67 -4.17 15.41
C LEU A 154 -0.16 -5.36 14.90
N ALA A 155 0.06 -5.78 13.66
CA ALA A 155 -0.68 -6.90 13.07
C ALA A 155 -0.16 -8.27 13.55
N GLY A 156 1.10 -8.35 14.00
CA GLY A 156 1.75 -9.55 14.53
C GLY A 156 1.65 -9.69 16.06
N GLY A 157 1.47 -8.58 16.77
CA GLY A 157 1.45 -8.53 18.25
C GLY A 157 0.23 -9.18 18.93
N ALA A 158 -0.77 -9.60 18.16
CA ALA A 158 -1.88 -10.43 18.67
C ALA A 158 -1.47 -11.91 18.93
N GLY A 159 -0.20 -12.28 18.74
CA GLY A 159 0.27 -13.67 18.86
C GLY A 159 1.57 -13.87 19.63
N MET A 160 2.21 -12.84 20.15
CA MET A 160 3.41 -12.99 21.00
C MET A 160 3.08 -12.72 22.47
N THR A 161 2.41 -13.66 23.11
CA THR A 161 2.49 -13.79 24.55
C THR A 161 3.95 -14.11 24.90
N HIS A 162 4.55 -13.25 25.73
CA HIS A 162 5.86 -13.44 26.31
C HIS A 162 5.93 -14.80 27.00
N SER A 163 6.60 -15.78 26.42
CA SER A 163 7.18 -16.87 27.17
C SER A 163 8.34 -16.29 27.98
N ARG A 164 8.09 -15.87 29.20
CA ARG A 164 9.13 -15.67 30.20
C ARG A 164 9.74 -17.05 30.47
N ALA A 165 10.93 -17.29 29.97
CA ALA A 165 11.79 -18.35 30.49
C ALA A 165 12.15 -17.97 31.93
N ALA A 166 11.58 -18.70 32.88
CA ALA A 166 12.13 -18.82 34.23
C ALA A 166 13.23 -19.88 34.16
N GLY A 167 14.39 -19.54 34.71
CA GLY A 167 15.54 -20.42 34.84
C GLY A 167 16.72 -19.62 35.32
#